data_5ccb3e77ebb6b0a7c6734684971bef59
#
_entry.id   5ccb3e77ebb6b0a7c6734684971bef59
#
_cell.length_a   1.000
_cell.length_b   1.000
_cell.length_c   1.000
_cell.angle_alpha   90.00
_cell.angle_beta   90.00
_cell.angle_gamma   90.00
#
_symmetry.space_group_name_H-M   'P 1'
#
loop_
_entity.id
_entity.type
_entity.pdbx_description
1 polymer ?
#
loop_
_entity_poly.entity_id
_entity_poly.type
_entity_poly.pdbx_seq_one_letter_code
_entity_poly.pdbx_strand_id
1 'polypeptide(L)'
;VHKLYLILEHYFSKQPRNLRSFRISSEMFPCYTLDFTQDWYKEIWEEICEGLHKCGEIAKYHEIRLSVHPGQYTVLGSPKANVVENSIKDLEYHALYGKLMGLPAEDFTMNIHLQGLYGGKHIDGIKRFASNFQYLSDYAQGTLSVENEDKPNGYDIEHTLELAARIPTRTCLDIHHYACHRMRQNEKVKNSEGKVVNRKIRDEVRHISVNDDFFKEAVKTWKGVRPLFH
;
A
#
# COMPACT_ATOMS: atom_id res chain seq x y z
N VAL A 1 10.74 -15.15 11.48
CA VAL A 1 11.49 -15.33 10.24
C VAL A 1 11.45 -16.77 9.75
N HIS A 2 11.72 -17.79 10.59
CA HIS A 2 11.76 -19.22 10.18
C HIS A 2 10.44 -19.69 9.49
N LYS A 3 9.27 -19.30 10.03
CA LYS A 3 7.98 -19.63 9.39
C LYS A 3 7.84 -19.01 8.00
N LEU A 4 8.34 -17.79 7.79
CA LEU A 4 8.35 -17.15 6.47
C LEU A 4 9.20 -17.97 5.50
N TYR A 5 10.42 -18.36 5.91
CA TYR A 5 11.29 -19.23 5.11
C TYR A 5 10.56 -20.48 4.63
N LEU A 6 9.92 -21.22 5.56
CA LEU A 6 9.20 -22.46 5.23
C LEU A 6 8.04 -22.22 4.25
N ILE A 7 7.31 -21.12 4.39
CA ILE A 7 6.21 -20.76 3.50
C ILE A 7 6.74 -20.49 2.08
N LEU A 8 7.80 -19.73 1.97
CA LEU A 8 8.39 -19.40 0.66
C LEU A 8 8.96 -20.64 -0.02
N GLU A 9 9.75 -21.45 0.70
CA GLU A 9 10.43 -22.62 0.19
C GLU A 9 9.48 -23.76 -0.16
N HIS A 10 8.51 -24.06 0.69
CA HIS A 10 7.70 -25.29 0.56
C HIS A 10 6.35 -25.06 -0.10
N TYR A 11 5.84 -23.84 -0.11
CA TYR A 11 4.54 -23.53 -0.68
C TYR A 11 4.65 -22.65 -1.93
N PHE A 12 5.16 -21.41 -1.79
CA PHE A 12 5.14 -20.45 -2.91
C PHE A 12 6.10 -20.82 -4.04
N SER A 13 7.23 -21.46 -3.75
CA SER A 13 8.15 -21.97 -4.78
C SER A 13 7.48 -22.94 -5.75
N LYS A 14 6.46 -23.67 -5.30
CA LYS A 14 5.72 -24.70 -6.07
C LYS A 14 4.51 -24.15 -6.82
N GLN A 15 4.12 -22.90 -6.57
CA GLN A 15 3.00 -22.29 -7.27
C GLN A 15 3.37 -21.92 -8.73
N PRO A 16 2.39 -21.84 -9.65
CA PRO A 16 2.62 -21.21 -10.94
C PRO A 16 3.20 -19.80 -10.79
N ARG A 17 4.12 -19.39 -11.67
CA ARG A 17 4.85 -18.11 -11.57
C ARG A 17 3.94 -16.90 -11.36
N ASN A 18 2.81 -16.85 -12.04
CA ASN A 18 1.83 -15.76 -11.93
C ASN A 18 1.09 -15.72 -10.58
N LEU A 19 1.16 -16.77 -9.77
CA LEU A 19 0.56 -16.87 -8.43
C LEU A 19 1.60 -16.72 -7.30
N ARG A 20 2.89 -16.57 -7.63
CA ARG A 20 3.94 -16.41 -6.63
C ARG A 20 3.94 -15.00 -6.08
N SER A 21 3.04 -14.74 -5.13
CA SER A 21 2.95 -13.49 -4.40
C SER A 21 2.56 -13.77 -2.95
N PHE A 22 3.28 -13.19 -2.00
CA PHE A 22 3.01 -13.37 -0.57
C PHE A 22 3.05 -12.04 0.17
N ARG A 23 2.01 -11.77 0.97
CA ARG A 23 1.97 -10.63 1.88
C ARG A 23 2.49 -11.02 3.24
N ILE A 24 3.63 -10.45 3.62
CA ILE A 24 4.26 -10.61 4.92
C ILE A 24 3.43 -9.86 5.98
N SER A 25 3.32 -10.43 7.17
CA SER A 25 2.68 -9.77 8.30
C SER A 25 3.43 -8.47 8.66
N SER A 26 2.69 -7.39 8.84
CA SER A 26 3.22 -6.12 9.34
C SER A 26 3.73 -6.22 10.79
N GLU A 27 3.35 -7.27 11.51
CA GLU A 27 3.74 -7.52 12.90
C GLU A 27 4.83 -8.61 13.03
N MET A 28 5.70 -8.75 12.01
CA MET A 28 6.77 -9.77 12.06
C MET A 28 7.73 -9.54 13.22
N PHE A 29 8.03 -8.29 13.54
CA PHE A 29 8.84 -7.86 14.69
C PHE A 29 8.02 -6.91 15.57
N PRO A 30 7.23 -7.44 16.51
CA PRO A 30 6.32 -6.64 17.33
C PRO A 30 7.06 -5.54 18.09
N CYS A 31 6.48 -4.35 18.11
CA CYS A 31 7.01 -3.20 18.85
C CYS A 31 8.44 -2.74 18.45
N TYR A 32 8.96 -3.16 17.30
CA TYR A 32 10.34 -2.84 16.88
C TYR A 32 10.65 -1.34 16.89
N THR A 33 9.67 -0.50 16.58
CA THR A 33 9.84 0.97 16.53
C THR A 33 9.84 1.66 17.89
N LEU A 34 9.67 0.91 18.98
CA LEU A 34 9.62 1.44 20.35
C LEU A 34 10.98 1.33 21.03
N ASP A 35 11.41 2.39 21.71
CA ASP A 35 12.75 2.49 22.29
C ASP A 35 13.05 1.39 23.32
N PHE A 36 12.05 0.98 24.12
CA PHE A 36 12.22 -0.03 25.16
C PHE A 36 12.45 -1.46 24.64
N THR A 37 12.22 -1.72 23.35
CA THR A 37 12.44 -3.05 22.73
C THR A 37 13.77 -3.15 22.01
N GLN A 38 14.49 -2.03 21.82
CA GLN A 38 15.69 -1.99 20.99
C GLN A 38 16.81 -2.92 21.51
N ASP A 39 16.96 -3.03 22.82
CA ASP A 39 18.01 -3.89 23.39
C ASP A 39 17.70 -5.37 23.17
N TRP A 40 16.41 -5.78 23.22
CA TRP A 40 16.01 -7.16 22.89
C TRP A 40 16.33 -7.52 21.44
N TYR A 41 16.05 -6.59 20.51
CA TYR A 41 16.33 -6.82 19.09
C TYR A 41 17.84 -6.83 18.79
N LYS A 42 18.66 -6.07 19.51
CA LYS A 42 20.12 -6.12 19.38
C LYS A 42 20.68 -7.50 19.67
N GLU A 43 20.16 -8.20 20.69
CA GLU A 43 20.62 -9.53 21.07
C GLU A 43 20.42 -10.59 19.98
N ILE A 44 19.36 -10.48 19.18
CA ILE A 44 18.98 -11.43 18.12
C ILE A 44 19.14 -10.86 16.71
N TRP A 45 19.77 -9.69 16.57
CA TRP A 45 19.82 -8.95 15.32
C TRP A 45 20.53 -9.73 14.19
N GLU A 46 21.62 -10.38 14.49
CA GLU A 46 22.38 -11.19 13.52
C GLU A 46 21.52 -12.34 13.00
N GLU A 47 20.82 -13.04 13.87
CA GLU A 47 19.89 -14.12 13.49
C GLU A 47 18.74 -13.61 12.61
N ILE A 48 18.19 -12.43 12.93
CA ILE A 48 17.16 -11.78 12.10
C ILE A 48 17.71 -11.49 10.70
N CYS A 49 18.88 -10.87 10.61
CA CYS A 49 19.50 -10.52 9.34
C CYS A 49 19.77 -11.76 8.47
N GLU A 50 20.38 -12.79 9.03
CA GLU A 50 20.63 -14.05 8.32
C GLU A 50 19.35 -14.72 7.84
N GLY A 51 18.34 -14.77 8.73
CA GLY A 51 17.07 -15.40 8.41
C GLY A 51 16.31 -14.67 7.31
N LEU A 52 16.28 -13.34 7.34
CA LEU A 52 15.65 -12.53 6.29
C LEU A 52 16.44 -12.62 4.98
N HIS A 53 17.78 -12.63 5.04
CA HIS A 53 18.59 -12.81 3.84
C HIS A 53 18.28 -14.13 3.13
N LYS A 54 18.18 -15.23 3.87
CA LYS A 54 17.77 -16.56 3.34
C LYS A 54 16.38 -16.50 2.68
N CYS A 55 15.42 -15.81 3.31
CA CYS A 55 14.10 -15.60 2.71
C CYS A 55 14.18 -14.83 1.40
N GLY A 56 15.05 -13.82 1.32
CA GLY A 56 15.27 -13.02 0.12
C GLY A 56 15.88 -13.83 -1.03
N GLU A 57 16.87 -14.70 -0.74
CA GLU A 57 17.47 -15.60 -1.74
C GLU A 57 16.41 -16.52 -2.37
N ILE A 58 15.54 -17.11 -1.53
CA ILE A 58 14.44 -17.96 -2.04
C ILE A 58 13.47 -17.13 -2.88
N ALA A 59 13.08 -15.94 -2.39
CA ALA A 59 12.16 -15.08 -3.11
C ALA A 59 12.71 -14.70 -4.50
N LYS A 60 14.00 -14.34 -4.59
CA LYS A 60 14.68 -14.06 -5.86
C LYS A 60 14.76 -15.27 -6.76
N TYR A 61 15.22 -16.40 -6.25
CA TYR A 61 15.40 -17.62 -7.03
C TYR A 61 14.09 -18.13 -7.64
N HIS A 62 13.01 -18.07 -6.89
CA HIS A 62 11.70 -18.53 -7.34
C HIS A 62 10.81 -17.41 -7.91
N GLU A 63 11.33 -16.18 -8.04
CA GLU A 63 10.58 -15.00 -8.51
C GLU A 63 9.27 -14.78 -7.72
N ILE A 64 9.34 -14.94 -6.39
CA ILE A 64 8.22 -14.72 -5.49
C ILE A 64 8.15 -13.23 -5.16
N ARG A 65 7.05 -12.58 -5.50
CA ARG A 65 6.80 -11.20 -5.12
C ARG A 65 6.43 -11.12 -3.66
N LEU A 66 7.09 -10.24 -2.93
CA LEU A 66 6.81 -9.99 -1.53
C LEU A 66 6.17 -8.60 -1.36
N SER A 67 5.20 -8.52 -0.47
CA SER A 67 4.57 -7.26 -0.08
C SER A 67 4.33 -7.22 1.42
N VAL A 68 4.14 -6.03 1.96
CA VAL A 68 3.72 -5.78 3.32
C VAL A 68 2.66 -4.67 3.34
N HIS A 69 1.78 -4.71 4.31
CA HIS A 69 0.75 -3.69 4.46
C HIS A 69 0.84 -3.09 5.88
N PRO A 70 1.58 -1.98 6.06
CA PRO A 70 1.62 -1.24 7.32
C PRO A 70 0.23 -0.93 7.85
N GLY A 71 0.10 -0.76 9.16
CA GLY A 71 -1.18 -0.58 9.82
C GLY A 71 -1.88 0.73 9.47
N GLN A 72 -3.16 0.82 9.82
CA GLN A 72 -4.02 1.98 9.55
C GLN A 72 -3.57 3.29 10.24
N TYR A 73 -2.60 3.23 11.14
CA TYR A 73 -2.05 4.41 11.83
C TYR A 73 -0.90 5.08 11.07
N THR A 74 -0.44 4.48 9.97
CA THR A 74 0.61 5.00 9.09
C THR A 74 0.01 6.02 8.13
N VAL A 75 0.05 7.31 8.50
CA VAL A 75 -0.68 8.40 7.81
C VAL A 75 0.27 9.54 7.46
N LEU A 76 0.96 9.46 6.31
CA LEU A 76 1.84 10.54 5.81
C LEU A 76 1.10 11.85 5.51
N GLY A 77 -0.19 11.77 5.14
CA GLY A 77 -1.04 12.95 4.88
C GLY A 77 -1.55 13.67 6.14
N SER A 78 -1.11 13.27 7.34
CA SER A 78 -1.57 13.87 8.61
C SER A 78 -1.12 15.33 8.75
N PRO A 79 -1.98 16.22 9.31
CA PRO A 79 -1.56 17.56 9.73
C PRO A 79 -0.81 17.59 11.06
N LYS A 80 -0.72 16.46 11.77
CA LYS A 80 -0.07 16.33 13.09
C LYS A 80 1.35 15.82 12.91
N ALA A 81 2.35 16.61 13.30
CA ALA A 81 3.77 16.28 13.14
C ALA A 81 4.15 14.93 13.77
N ASN A 82 3.72 14.67 14.99
CA ASN A 82 4.00 13.41 15.68
C ASN A 82 3.43 12.19 14.97
N VAL A 83 2.29 12.32 14.28
CA VAL A 83 1.70 11.22 13.47
C VAL A 83 2.57 10.99 12.22
N VAL A 84 3.04 12.05 11.59
CA VAL A 84 3.93 11.96 10.43
C VAL A 84 5.25 11.30 10.80
N GLU A 85 5.90 11.75 11.90
CA GLU A 85 7.15 11.16 12.40
C GLU A 85 7.01 9.66 12.68
N ASN A 86 5.94 9.26 13.37
CA ASN A 86 5.67 7.85 13.63
C ASN A 86 5.38 7.06 12.33
N SER A 87 4.69 7.68 11.37
CA SER A 87 4.45 7.06 10.07
C SER A 87 5.73 6.84 9.27
N ILE A 88 6.67 7.79 9.31
CA ILE A 88 7.98 7.65 8.69
C ILE A 88 8.76 6.51 9.35
N LYS A 89 8.83 6.47 10.68
CA LYS A 89 9.48 5.37 11.42
C LYS A 89 8.89 4.00 11.05
N ASP A 90 7.56 3.92 10.97
CA ASP A 90 6.87 2.68 10.62
C ASP A 90 7.15 2.25 9.18
N LEU A 91 7.16 3.17 8.22
CA LEU A 91 7.49 2.87 6.83
C LEU A 91 8.96 2.46 6.67
N GLU A 92 9.90 3.13 7.33
CA GLU A 92 11.32 2.72 7.32
C GLU A 92 11.52 1.33 7.93
N TYR A 93 10.79 1.02 9.00
CA TYR A 93 10.79 -0.30 9.61
C TYR A 93 10.30 -1.38 8.63
N HIS A 94 9.22 -1.15 7.91
CA HIS A 94 8.73 -2.10 6.93
C HIS A 94 9.64 -2.21 5.68
N ALA A 95 10.23 -1.10 5.25
CA ALA A 95 11.24 -1.07 4.19
C ALA A 95 12.48 -1.90 4.56
N LEU A 96 12.83 -1.94 5.84
CA LEU A 96 13.94 -2.73 6.34
C LEU A 96 13.80 -4.23 6.04
N TYR A 97 12.57 -4.77 5.98
CA TYR A 97 12.34 -6.17 5.59
C TYR A 97 12.93 -6.47 4.21
N GLY A 98 12.56 -5.67 3.22
CA GLY A 98 13.05 -5.84 1.86
C GLY A 98 14.55 -5.60 1.74
N LYS A 99 15.09 -4.61 2.46
CA LYS A 99 16.55 -4.32 2.51
C LYS A 99 17.33 -5.52 3.07
N LEU A 100 16.92 -6.08 4.20
CA LEU A 100 17.58 -7.23 4.84
C LEU A 100 17.46 -8.50 4.00
N MET A 101 16.38 -8.63 3.24
CA MET A 101 16.21 -9.70 2.24
C MET A 101 17.08 -9.48 0.99
N GLY A 102 17.72 -8.31 0.82
CA GLY A 102 18.49 -7.98 -0.37
C GLY A 102 17.63 -7.87 -1.64
N LEU A 103 16.34 -7.52 -1.48
CA LEU A 103 15.42 -7.36 -2.61
C LEU A 103 15.57 -5.94 -3.20
N PRO A 104 15.58 -5.80 -4.54
CA PRO A 104 15.43 -4.49 -5.16
C PRO A 104 14.03 -3.91 -4.87
N ALA A 105 13.91 -2.58 -4.93
CA ALA A 105 12.66 -1.89 -4.56
C ALA A 105 11.46 -2.27 -5.45
N GLU A 106 11.71 -2.72 -6.68
CA GLU A 106 10.70 -3.21 -7.61
C GLU A 106 10.11 -4.58 -7.23
N ASP A 107 10.85 -5.40 -6.49
CA ASP A 107 10.44 -6.75 -6.09
C ASP A 107 9.80 -6.80 -4.70
N PHE A 108 9.82 -5.68 -3.98
CA PHE A 108 9.19 -5.54 -2.68
C PHE A 108 8.19 -4.39 -2.70
N THR A 109 7.00 -4.59 -2.15
CA THR A 109 5.96 -3.54 -2.13
C THR A 109 5.45 -3.30 -0.73
N MET A 110 5.55 -2.05 -0.26
CA MET A 110 4.81 -1.56 0.90
C MET A 110 3.54 -0.90 0.41
N ASN A 111 2.38 -1.41 0.81
CA ASN A 111 1.09 -0.85 0.42
C ASN A 111 0.41 -0.18 1.60
N ILE A 112 0.00 1.08 1.47
CA ILE A 112 -0.75 1.82 2.50
C ILE A 112 -1.95 2.52 1.89
N HIS A 113 -2.96 2.80 2.70
CA HIS A 113 -4.09 3.63 2.28
C HIS A 113 -3.70 5.11 2.22
N LEU A 114 -4.23 5.81 1.23
CA LEU A 114 -4.17 7.27 1.19
C LEU A 114 -5.16 7.83 2.22
N GLN A 115 -4.65 8.26 3.33
CA GLN A 115 -5.40 8.77 4.47
C GLN A 115 -5.00 10.22 4.79
N GLY A 116 -5.61 10.82 5.82
CA GLY A 116 -5.20 12.13 6.32
C GLY A 116 -6.14 13.27 5.92
N LEU A 117 -7.40 12.98 5.64
CA LEU A 117 -8.38 14.02 5.28
C LEU A 117 -8.66 14.98 6.45
N TYR A 118 -8.85 14.47 7.67
CA TYR A 118 -9.08 15.25 8.90
C TYR A 118 -10.13 16.38 8.76
N GLY A 119 -11.21 16.12 8.00
CA GLY A 119 -12.27 17.11 7.75
C GLY A 119 -11.91 18.21 6.75
N GLY A 120 -10.70 18.19 6.18
CA GLY A 120 -10.24 19.13 5.15
C GLY A 120 -10.62 18.70 3.73
N LYS A 121 -9.97 19.35 2.76
CA LYS A 121 -10.10 18.97 1.35
C LYS A 121 -9.11 17.84 1.01
N HIS A 122 -9.47 16.96 0.09
CA HIS A 122 -8.60 15.86 -0.37
C HIS A 122 -7.25 16.38 -0.87
N ILE A 123 -7.25 17.47 -1.64
CA ILE A 123 -6.03 18.07 -2.16
C ILE A 123 -5.03 18.51 -1.07
N ASP A 124 -5.51 18.92 0.09
CA ASP A 124 -4.63 19.34 1.19
C ASP A 124 -3.91 18.14 1.81
N GLY A 125 -4.60 16.99 1.94
CA GLY A 125 -3.99 15.75 2.38
C GLY A 125 -2.99 15.19 1.37
N ILE A 126 -3.32 15.25 0.06
CA ILE A 126 -2.41 14.86 -1.03
C ILE A 126 -1.13 15.71 -0.99
N LYS A 127 -1.25 17.04 -0.82
CA LYS A 127 -0.08 17.93 -0.72
C LYS A 127 0.78 17.62 0.49
N ARG A 128 0.16 17.38 1.67
CA ARG A 128 0.91 16.98 2.88
C ARG A 128 1.62 15.66 2.68
N PHE A 129 0.93 14.65 2.12
CA PHE A 129 1.54 13.36 1.80
C PHE A 129 2.75 13.53 0.88
N ALA A 130 2.60 14.27 -0.23
CA ALA A 130 3.68 14.51 -1.17
C ALA A 130 4.88 15.25 -0.53
N SER A 131 4.60 16.21 0.35
CA SER A 131 5.65 16.91 1.10
C SER A 131 6.36 16.00 2.09
N ASN A 132 5.65 15.10 2.77
CA ASN A 132 6.23 14.22 3.78
C ASN A 132 6.92 13.00 3.16
N PHE A 133 6.54 12.59 1.96
CA PHE A 133 7.15 11.49 1.21
C PHE A 133 8.67 11.67 1.01
N GLN A 134 9.14 12.89 0.84
CA GLN A 134 10.57 13.20 0.65
C GLN A 134 11.45 12.85 1.86
N TYR A 135 10.87 12.67 3.05
CA TYR A 135 11.61 12.27 4.25
C TYR A 135 11.84 10.77 4.36
N LEU A 136 11.23 9.98 3.48
CA LEU A 136 11.51 8.55 3.39
C LEU A 136 12.84 8.31 2.67
N SER A 137 13.56 7.25 3.05
CA SER A 137 14.74 6.79 2.31
C SER A 137 14.38 6.42 0.86
N ASP A 138 15.35 6.49 -0.06
CA ASP A 138 15.15 6.15 -1.47
C ASP A 138 14.55 4.75 -1.65
N TYR A 139 14.97 3.79 -0.82
CA TYR A 139 14.41 2.45 -0.86
C TYR A 139 12.94 2.43 -0.42
N ALA A 140 12.60 3.08 0.67
CA ALA A 140 11.22 3.17 1.14
C ALA A 140 10.32 3.87 0.11
N GLN A 141 10.80 4.96 -0.51
CA GLN A 141 10.10 5.63 -1.61
C GLN A 141 9.87 4.69 -2.80
N GLY A 142 10.90 3.95 -3.21
CA GLY A 142 10.85 3.04 -4.35
C GLY A 142 9.94 1.82 -4.15
N THR A 143 9.66 1.43 -2.88
CA THR A 143 8.80 0.30 -2.55
C THR A 143 7.35 0.69 -2.30
N LEU A 144 7.05 1.99 -2.10
CA LEU A 144 5.74 2.45 -1.67
C LEU A 144 4.69 2.36 -2.79
N SER A 145 3.54 1.81 -2.46
CA SER A 145 2.30 1.93 -3.22
C SER A 145 1.18 2.48 -2.33
N VAL A 146 0.24 3.19 -2.94
CA VAL A 146 -0.87 3.82 -2.24
C VAL A 146 -2.19 3.31 -2.77
N GLU A 147 -3.05 2.89 -1.86
CA GLU A 147 -4.33 2.24 -2.12
C GLU A 147 -5.50 3.18 -1.91
N ASN A 148 -6.53 3.06 -2.75
CA ASN A 148 -7.79 3.78 -2.61
C ASN A 148 -8.61 3.25 -1.42
N GLU A 149 -9.47 4.11 -0.86
CA GLU A 149 -10.32 3.80 0.30
C GLU A 149 -11.76 3.45 -0.10
N ASP A 150 -12.45 2.70 0.78
CA ASP A 150 -13.85 2.30 0.63
C ASP A 150 -14.86 3.35 1.12
N LYS A 151 -14.41 4.34 1.90
CA LYS A 151 -15.28 5.33 2.58
C LYS A 151 -15.79 6.37 1.59
N PRO A 152 -17.08 6.80 1.69
CA PRO A 152 -17.67 7.77 0.77
C PRO A 152 -16.94 9.12 0.69
N ASN A 153 -16.34 9.52 1.81
CA ASN A 153 -15.57 10.76 1.91
C ASN A 153 -14.06 10.48 1.98
N GLY A 154 -13.63 9.24 1.74
CA GLY A 154 -12.22 8.85 1.70
C GLY A 154 -11.57 9.21 0.37
N TYR A 155 -10.35 8.77 0.21
CA TYR A 155 -9.60 8.95 -1.02
C TYR A 155 -9.91 7.81 -1.99
N ASP A 156 -10.54 8.14 -3.12
CA ASP A 156 -10.80 7.21 -4.21
C ASP A 156 -9.59 7.01 -5.13
N ILE A 157 -9.79 6.29 -6.23
CA ILE A 157 -8.72 5.99 -7.19
C ILE A 157 -8.18 7.25 -7.86
N GLU A 158 -9.04 8.22 -8.18
CA GLU A 158 -8.65 9.48 -8.82
C GLU A 158 -7.69 10.27 -7.92
N HIS A 159 -7.91 10.25 -6.61
CA HIS A 159 -7.01 10.88 -5.64
C HIS A 159 -5.65 10.17 -5.53
N THR A 160 -5.63 8.83 -5.59
CA THR A 160 -4.35 8.09 -5.59
C THR A 160 -3.56 8.33 -6.88
N LEU A 161 -4.25 8.45 -8.01
CA LEU A 161 -3.63 8.83 -9.29
C LEU A 161 -3.13 10.27 -9.28
N GLU A 162 -3.87 11.20 -8.66
CA GLU A 162 -3.42 12.59 -8.46
C GLU A 162 -2.14 12.64 -7.62
N LEU A 163 -2.03 11.81 -6.57
CA LEU A 163 -0.81 11.69 -5.79
C LEU A 163 0.34 11.14 -6.63
N ALA A 164 0.11 10.07 -7.40
CA ALA A 164 1.12 9.45 -8.27
C ALA A 164 1.63 10.39 -9.39
N ALA A 165 0.81 11.37 -9.78
CA ALA A 165 1.24 12.43 -10.69
C ALA A 165 2.19 13.46 -10.04
N ARG A 166 2.24 13.53 -8.70
CA ARG A 166 3.05 14.49 -7.93
C ARG A 166 4.35 13.91 -7.41
N ILE A 167 4.36 12.62 -7.07
CA ILE A 167 5.51 11.90 -6.51
C ILE A 167 5.66 10.53 -7.17
N PRO A 168 6.86 9.95 -7.19
CA PRO A 168 7.13 8.66 -7.83
C PRO A 168 6.60 7.47 -6.99
N THR A 169 5.30 7.49 -6.65
CA THR A 169 4.63 6.38 -5.97
C THR A 169 3.79 5.55 -6.94
N ARG A 170 3.46 4.33 -6.56
CA ARG A 170 2.60 3.41 -7.30
C ARG A 170 1.18 3.46 -6.77
N THR A 171 0.19 3.18 -7.61
CA THR A 171 -1.21 3.07 -7.20
C THR A 171 -1.62 1.61 -7.12
N CYS A 172 -1.97 1.13 -5.91
CA CYS A 172 -2.64 -0.14 -5.71
C CYS A 172 -4.15 0.09 -5.87
N LEU A 173 -4.75 -0.50 -6.90
CA LEU A 173 -6.19 -0.46 -7.06
C LEU A 173 -6.81 -1.60 -6.26
N ASP A 174 -7.54 -1.26 -5.18
CA ASP A 174 -8.48 -2.16 -4.54
C ASP A 174 -9.84 -2.03 -5.23
N ILE A 175 -10.23 -3.09 -5.96
CA ILE A 175 -11.46 -3.14 -6.73
C ILE A 175 -12.68 -3.19 -5.81
N HIS A 176 -12.56 -3.86 -4.65
CA HIS A 176 -13.63 -3.91 -3.68
C HIS A 176 -13.87 -2.55 -3.02
N HIS A 177 -12.80 -1.85 -2.62
CA HIS A 177 -12.89 -0.48 -2.08
C HIS A 177 -13.48 0.47 -3.10
N TYR A 178 -13.05 0.39 -4.36
CA TYR A 178 -13.62 1.20 -5.44
C TYR A 178 -15.13 0.94 -5.58
N ALA A 179 -15.55 -0.31 -5.62
CA ALA A 179 -16.96 -0.67 -5.69
C ALA A 179 -17.74 -0.15 -4.48
N CYS A 180 -17.22 -0.33 -3.25
CA CYS A 180 -17.85 0.15 -2.02
C CYS A 180 -17.95 1.68 -2.00
N HIS A 181 -16.88 2.39 -2.38
CA HIS A 181 -16.86 3.84 -2.46
C HIS A 181 -17.94 4.36 -3.41
N ARG A 182 -17.99 3.82 -4.63
CA ARG A 182 -18.99 4.18 -5.65
C ARG A 182 -20.43 3.87 -5.21
N MET A 183 -20.69 2.68 -4.67
CA MET A 183 -22.05 2.30 -4.21
C MET A 183 -22.56 3.15 -3.05
N ARG A 184 -21.68 3.74 -2.26
CA ARG A 184 -22.05 4.64 -1.15
C ARG A 184 -22.25 6.07 -1.58
N GLN A 185 -21.81 6.45 -2.78
CA GLN A 185 -22.06 7.76 -3.36
C GLN A 185 -23.51 7.88 -3.82
N ASN A 186 -24.03 9.11 -3.76
CA ASN A 186 -25.33 9.45 -4.31
C ASN A 186 -25.12 10.50 -5.42
N GLU A 187 -25.74 10.26 -6.54
CA GLU A 187 -25.86 11.29 -7.57
C GLU A 187 -27.17 12.06 -7.42
N LYS A 188 -27.14 13.35 -7.73
CA LYS A 188 -28.36 14.18 -7.79
C LYS A 188 -28.97 14.04 -9.17
N VAL A 189 -30.11 13.39 -9.26
CA VAL A 189 -30.88 13.23 -10.49
C VAL A 189 -32.25 13.92 -10.38
N LYS A 190 -32.80 14.37 -11.49
CA LYS A 190 -34.19 14.81 -11.53
C LYS A 190 -35.11 13.60 -11.70
N ASN A 191 -36.10 13.45 -10.82
CA ASN A 191 -37.15 12.45 -10.97
C ASN A 191 -38.16 12.85 -12.09
N SER A 192 -39.15 12.01 -12.33
CA SER A 192 -40.20 12.24 -13.32
C SER A 192 -41.01 13.55 -13.07
N GLU A 193 -40.99 14.09 -11.86
CA GLU A 193 -41.66 15.32 -11.48
C GLU A 193 -40.73 16.54 -11.58
N GLY A 194 -39.47 16.37 -12.08
CA GLY A 194 -38.47 17.43 -12.17
C GLY A 194 -37.78 17.78 -10.84
N LYS A 195 -38.08 17.05 -9.77
CA LYS A 195 -37.51 17.27 -8.44
C LYS A 195 -36.13 16.62 -8.33
N VAL A 196 -35.15 17.33 -7.77
CA VAL A 196 -33.82 16.79 -7.52
C VAL A 196 -33.88 15.79 -6.36
N VAL A 197 -33.56 14.55 -6.63
CA VAL A 197 -33.49 13.45 -5.65
C VAL A 197 -32.11 12.80 -5.66
N ASN A 198 -31.72 12.22 -4.52
CA ASN A 198 -30.49 11.45 -4.44
C ASN A 198 -30.73 10.02 -4.93
N ARG A 199 -29.98 9.59 -5.94
CA ARG A 199 -29.96 8.21 -6.45
C ARG A 199 -28.65 7.54 -6.07
N LYS A 200 -28.70 6.30 -5.59
CA LYS A 200 -27.49 5.50 -5.31
C LYS A 200 -26.90 5.00 -6.62
N ILE A 201 -25.60 5.20 -6.80
CA ILE A 201 -24.84 4.72 -7.98
C ILE A 201 -24.58 3.22 -7.82
N ARG A 202 -25.62 2.38 -7.97
CA ARG A 202 -25.46 0.92 -7.81
C ARG A 202 -25.15 0.19 -9.11
N ASP A 203 -25.59 0.72 -10.23
CA ASP A 203 -25.58 -0.01 -11.50
C ASP A 203 -24.27 0.18 -12.27
N GLU A 204 -23.56 1.28 -12.12
CA GLU A 204 -22.27 1.55 -12.78
C GLU A 204 -21.13 0.65 -12.29
N VAL A 205 -21.23 0.13 -11.07
CA VAL A 205 -20.18 -0.69 -10.44
C VAL A 205 -20.21 -2.16 -10.95
N ARG A 206 -21.30 -2.58 -11.57
CA ARG A 206 -21.47 -3.96 -12.09
C ARG A 206 -20.56 -4.29 -13.27
N HIS A 207 -19.93 -3.29 -13.88
CA HIS A 207 -19.19 -3.41 -15.13
C HIS A 207 -17.76 -2.88 -15.06
N ILE A 208 -17.06 -3.03 -13.88
CA ILE A 208 -15.65 -2.69 -13.78
C ILE A 208 -14.87 -3.57 -14.77
N SER A 209 -14.15 -2.92 -15.67
CA SER A 209 -13.37 -3.56 -16.73
C SER A 209 -11.90 -3.18 -16.64
N VAL A 210 -11.02 -4.12 -17.00
CA VAL A 210 -9.59 -3.83 -17.22
C VAL A 210 -9.37 -2.79 -18.35
N ASN A 211 -10.41 -2.50 -19.13
CA ASN A 211 -10.38 -1.48 -20.17
C ASN A 211 -10.76 -0.09 -19.67
N ASP A 212 -11.22 0.05 -18.43
CA ASP A 212 -11.53 1.35 -17.84
C ASP A 212 -10.26 2.20 -17.71
N ASP A 213 -10.40 3.50 -17.92
CA ASP A 213 -9.24 4.40 -17.95
C ASP A 213 -8.53 4.47 -16.59
N PHE A 214 -9.29 4.50 -15.49
CA PHE A 214 -8.69 4.48 -14.16
C PHE A 214 -7.87 3.21 -13.89
N PHE A 215 -8.30 2.06 -14.43
CA PHE A 215 -7.56 0.80 -14.32
C PHE A 215 -6.23 0.87 -15.08
N LYS A 216 -6.28 1.34 -16.33
CA LYS A 216 -5.08 1.53 -17.17
C LYS A 216 -4.10 2.53 -16.56
N GLU A 217 -4.61 3.65 -16.04
CA GLU A 217 -3.78 4.66 -15.39
C GLU A 217 -3.13 4.11 -14.11
N ALA A 218 -3.86 3.35 -13.29
CA ALA A 218 -3.28 2.68 -12.13
C ALA A 218 -2.12 1.75 -12.53
N VAL A 219 -2.30 0.94 -13.58
CA VAL A 219 -1.24 0.05 -14.11
C VAL A 219 -0.03 0.84 -14.59
N LYS A 220 -0.21 1.98 -15.26
CA LYS A 220 0.91 2.83 -15.75
C LYS A 220 1.80 3.34 -14.62
N THR A 221 1.28 3.56 -13.41
CA THR A 221 2.10 4.01 -12.27
C THR A 221 3.17 3.00 -11.87
N TRP A 222 3.03 1.74 -12.25
CA TRP A 222 3.97 0.66 -11.97
C TRP A 222 5.18 0.62 -12.90
N LYS A 223 5.19 1.40 -13.99
CA LYS A 223 6.33 1.57 -14.92
C LYS A 223 6.94 0.24 -15.38
N GLY A 224 6.12 -0.74 -15.72
CA GLY A 224 6.54 -2.07 -16.18
C GLY A 224 6.82 -3.10 -15.07
N VAL A 225 6.81 -2.70 -13.80
CA VAL A 225 6.80 -3.64 -12.67
C VAL A 225 5.42 -4.29 -12.57
N ARG A 226 5.35 -5.56 -12.18
CA ARG A 226 4.07 -6.28 -12.01
C ARG A 226 3.18 -5.57 -10.99
N PRO A 227 1.97 -5.08 -11.38
CA PRO A 227 1.09 -4.36 -10.46
C PRO A 227 0.62 -5.21 -9.28
N LEU A 228 0.34 -4.55 -8.14
CA LEU A 228 -0.40 -5.11 -7.02
C LEU A 228 -1.83 -4.60 -7.10
N PHE A 229 -2.77 -5.52 -6.98
CA PHE A 229 -4.21 -5.25 -6.87
C PHE A 229 -4.75 -5.95 -5.62
N HIS A 230 -5.77 -5.36 -5.01
CA HIS A 230 -6.56 -5.97 -3.94
C HIS A 230 -8.01 -6.16 -4.34
#